data_ac9c924958f6c328579112dcb55dbc7d
#
_entry.id   ac9c924958f6c328579112dcb55dbc7d
#
_cell.length_a   1.000
_cell.length_b   1.000
_cell.length_c   1.000
_cell.angle_alpha   90.00
_cell.angle_beta   90.00
_cell.angle_gamma   90.00
#
_symmetry.space_group_name_H-M   'P 1'
#
loop_
_entity.id
_entity.type
_entity.pdbx_description
1 polymer ?
#
loop_
_entity_poly.entity_id
_entity_poly.type
_entity_poly.pdbx_seq_one_letter_code
_entity_poly.pdbx_strand_id
1 'polypeptide(L)'
;MATERRKYRNPPIQEAICEIHFAIEEPLSLEKLEQLKPRWAPEYPSQTINEEKGVHLQMGAEGVRIDENMLGKRLICRTKNGTRLAQLSGRFLAVNQLQPYPGWEEAYRDTILARLSDVESELGAMPIRRTGLRYINKIEVPENPVKWENWFNFALPFPKLEKSLLSNFQMHFEQILPGEQKLVVHCVSLPQSGDLSFVILDLDVIWEGQPIPSAELPRLLERAHGPHRLAFEAYITDKLRERFDKES
;
A
#
# COMPACT_ATOMS: atom_id res chain seq x y z
N MET A 1 -4.26 -16.16 21.93
CA MET A 1 -3.50 -15.16 22.72
C MET A 1 -3.46 -13.88 21.90
N ALA A 2 -3.94 -12.76 22.44
CA ALA A 2 -3.80 -11.47 21.78
C ALA A 2 -2.30 -11.13 21.79
N THR A 3 -1.67 -11.17 20.62
CA THR A 3 -0.29 -10.70 20.46
C THR A 3 -0.27 -9.22 20.81
N GLU A 4 0.49 -8.87 21.83
CA GLU A 4 0.71 -7.50 22.28
C GLU A 4 1.03 -6.62 21.06
N ARG A 5 0.39 -5.44 20.94
CA ARG A 5 0.59 -4.53 19.81
C ARG A 5 2.01 -3.96 19.89
N ARG A 6 2.94 -4.58 19.17
CA ARG A 6 4.31 -4.09 19.12
C ARG A 6 4.38 -2.82 18.25
N LYS A 7 4.99 -1.77 18.78
CA LYS A 7 5.35 -0.56 18.06
C LYS A 7 6.86 -0.50 17.93
N TYR A 8 7.35 -0.35 16.71
CA TYR A 8 8.77 -0.20 16.44
C TYR A 8 9.18 1.28 16.51
N ARG A 9 10.36 1.54 17.05
CA ARG A 9 10.93 2.90 17.05
C ARG A 9 11.26 3.38 15.64
N ASN A 10 11.82 2.48 14.82
CA ASN A 10 12.19 2.72 13.44
C ASN A 10 11.48 1.71 12.52
N PRO A 11 10.16 1.86 12.27
CA PRO A 11 9.45 0.95 11.39
C PRO A 11 10.00 1.06 9.96
N PRO A 12 10.17 -0.06 9.23
CA PRO A 12 10.73 -0.06 7.88
C PRO A 12 9.75 0.46 6.81
N ILE A 13 8.64 1.06 7.23
CA ILE A 13 7.58 1.54 6.36
C ILE A 13 8.10 2.71 5.51
N GLN A 14 8.24 2.46 4.21
CA GLN A 14 8.58 3.48 3.21
C GLN A 14 7.34 4.27 2.81
N GLU A 15 6.22 3.58 2.67
CA GLU A 15 4.93 4.16 2.31
C GLU A 15 3.77 3.29 2.81
N ALA A 16 2.74 3.94 3.34
CA ALA A 16 1.43 3.35 3.62
C ALA A 16 0.40 3.96 2.66
N ILE A 17 -0.46 3.12 2.07
CA ILE A 17 -1.44 3.51 1.06
C ILE A 17 -2.78 2.93 1.46
N CYS A 18 -3.82 3.77 1.48
CA CYS A 18 -5.19 3.31 1.55
C CYS A 18 -5.93 3.71 0.28
N GLU A 19 -6.45 2.74 -0.44
CA GLU A 19 -7.32 2.96 -1.60
C GLU A 19 -8.76 2.63 -1.25
N ILE A 20 -9.70 3.49 -1.68
CA ILE A 20 -11.14 3.36 -1.49
C ILE A 20 -11.79 3.49 -2.85
N HIS A 21 -12.31 2.42 -3.41
CA HIS A 21 -12.96 2.40 -4.71
C HIS A 21 -14.48 2.53 -4.55
N PHE A 22 -15.04 3.51 -5.23
CA PHE A 22 -16.46 3.81 -5.20
C PHE A 22 -17.25 2.93 -6.18
N ALA A 23 -18.44 2.52 -5.77
CA ALA A 23 -19.40 1.82 -6.61
C ALA A 23 -20.30 2.82 -7.34
N ILE A 24 -19.75 3.51 -8.32
CA ILE A 24 -20.46 4.50 -9.14
C ILE A 24 -20.47 4.05 -10.60
N GLU A 25 -21.57 4.29 -11.29
CA GLU A 25 -21.75 3.93 -12.71
C GLU A 25 -20.82 4.76 -13.58
N GLU A 26 -20.93 6.08 -13.47
CA GLU A 26 -20.11 7.03 -14.23
C GLU A 26 -18.93 7.54 -13.40
N PRO A 27 -17.71 7.60 -13.97
CA PRO A 27 -16.57 8.20 -13.30
C PRO A 27 -16.81 9.67 -12.94
N LEU A 28 -16.21 10.11 -11.83
CA LEU A 28 -16.22 11.52 -11.47
C LEU A 28 -15.59 12.36 -12.60
N SER A 29 -16.27 13.41 -13.02
CA SER A 29 -15.76 14.33 -14.04
C SER A 29 -14.59 15.17 -13.52
N LEU A 30 -13.81 15.75 -14.43
CA LEU A 30 -12.73 16.67 -14.06
C LEU A 30 -13.23 17.81 -13.16
N GLU A 31 -14.40 18.38 -13.47
CA GLU A 31 -15.01 19.44 -12.69
C GLU A 31 -15.24 19.03 -11.23
N LYS A 32 -15.75 17.81 -11.00
CA LYS A 32 -15.91 17.24 -9.66
C LYS A 32 -14.58 17.06 -8.93
N LEU A 33 -13.53 16.59 -9.63
CA LEU A 33 -12.19 16.50 -9.03
C LEU A 33 -11.68 17.89 -8.60
N GLU A 34 -11.92 18.91 -9.41
CA GLU A 34 -11.48 20.28 -9.13
C GLU A 34 -12.21 20.93 -7.95
N GLN A 35 -13.43 20.51 -7.63
CA GLN A 35 -14.17 21.00 -6.45
C GLN A 35 -13.43 20.71 -5.13
N LEU A 36 -12.61 19.65 -5.07
CA LEU A 36 -11.82 19.32 -3.87
C LEU A 36 -10.59 20.22 -3.69
N LYS A 37 -10.12 20.91 -4.75
CA LYS A 37 -8.89 21.71 -4.70
C LYS A 37 -8.91 22.78 -3.60
N PRO A 38 -9.94 23.65 -3.48
CA PRO A 38 -9.97 24.68 -2.44
C PRO A 38 -9.98 24.08 -1.03
N ARG A 39 -10.71 22.97 -0.84
CA ARG A 39 -10.85 22.31 0.46
C ARG A 39 -9.53 21.69 0.92
N TRP A 40 -8.78 21.10 0.00
CA TRP A 40 -7.50 20.46 0.32
C TRP A 40 -6.29 21.40 0.30
N ALA A 41 -6.39 22.59 -0.32
CA ALA A 41 -5.28 23.53 -0.45
C ALA A 41 -4.60 23.94 0.87
N PRO A 42 -5.30 24.14 2.00
CA PRO A 42 -4.64 24.50 3.26
C PRO A 42 -3.66 23.45 3.76
N GLU A 43 -3.99 22.16 3.63
CA GLU A 43 -3.14 21.06 4.06
C GLU A 43 -2.25 20.52 2.92
N TYR A 44 -2.76 20.55 1.69
CA TYR A 44 -2.11 20.01 0.49
C TYR A 44 -1.92 21.12 -0.55
N PRO A 45 -0.95 22.05 -0.35
CA PRO A 45 -0.77 23.20 -1.24
C PRO A 45 -0.25 22.86 -2.65
N SER A 46 0.41 21.74 -2.82
CA SER A 46 0.85 21.28 -4.15
C SER A 46 -0.22 20.38 -4.77
N GLN A 47 -0.86 20.87 -5.84
CA GLN A 47 -1.98 20.18 -6.48
C GLN A 47 -1.76 20.10 -7.99
N THR A 48 -1.85 18.90 -8.55
CA THR A 48 -1.70 18.62 -9.97
C THR A 48 -2.83 17.73 -10.46
N ILE A 49 -3.17 17.85 -11.73
CA ILE A 49 -4.07 16.92 -12.41
C ILE A 49 -3.27 16.19 -13.47
N ASN A 50 -3.22 14.88 -13.35
CA ASN A 50 -2.54 14.02 -14.29
C ASN A 50 -3.54 13.16 -15.06
N GLU A 51 -3.18 12.81 -16.30
CA GLU A 51 -3.92 11.82 -17.08
C GLU A 51 -3.59 10.42 -16.56
N GLU A 52 -4.63 9.60 -16.34
CA GLU A 52 -4.47 8.18 -16.04
C GLU A 52 -4.49 7.41 -17.34
N LYS A 53 -3.40 6.73 -17.63
CA LYS A 53 -3.29 5.81 -18.76
C LYS A 53 -3.27 4.38 -18.24
N GLY A 54 -4.15 3.54 -18.78
CA GLY A 54 -4.11 2.09 -18.59
C GLY A 54 -3.32 1.46 -19.73
N VAL A 55 -2.45 0.52 -19.40
CA VAL A 55 -1.75 -0.31 -20.37
C VAL A 55 -2.36 -1.70 -20.35
N HIS A 56 -3.01 -2.11 -21.41
CA HIS A 56 -3.47 -3.48 -21.59
C HIS A 56 -2.45 -4.26 -22.44
N LEU A 57 -1.87 -5.27 -21.80
CA LEU A 57 -1.02 -6.24 -22.47
C LEU A 57 -1.88 -7.43 -22.92
N GLN A 58 -2.10 -7.58 -24.21
CA GLN A 58 -2.69 -8.78 -24.78
C GLN A 58 -1.59 -9.65 -25.38
N MET A 59 -1.41 -10.84 -24.83
CA MET A 59 -0.53 -11.86 -25.41
C MET A 59 -1.37 -12.75 -26.35
N GLY A 60 -1.08 -12.72 -27.65
CA GLY A 60 -1.69 -13.60 -28.65
C GLY A 60 -0.62 -14.37 -29.43
N ALA A 61 -1.04 -15.34 -30.26
CA ALA A 61 -0.15 -16.13 -31.12
C ALA A 61 0.71 -15.27 -32.08
N GLU A 62 0.29 -14.04 -32.36
CA GLU A 62 0.96 -13.09 -33.27
C GLU A 62 1.90 -12.09 -32.55
N GLY A 63 2.04 -12.20 -31.23
CA GLY A 63 2.89 -11.31 -30.43
C GLY A 63 2.17 -10.61 -29.28
N VAL A 64 2.83 -9.61 -28.69
CA VAL A 64 2.31 -8.78 -27.61
C VAL A 64 1.73 -7.50 -28.19
N ARG A 65 0.44 -7.27 -28.02
CA ARG A 65 -0.20 -5.98 -28.27
C ARG A 65 -0.22 -5.16 -26.99
N ILE A 66 0.21 -3.91 -27.10
CA ILE A 66 0.14 -2.93 -26.01
C ILE A 66 -0.90 -1.89 -26.44
N ASP A 67 -2.05 -1.91 -25.76
CA ASP A 67 -3.09 -0.89 -25.96
C ASP A 67 -3.03 0.09 -24.79
N GLU A 68 -2.76 1.37 -25.07
CA GLU A 68 -2.89 2.45 -24.10
C GLU A 68 -4.32 3.00 -24.14
N ASN A 69 -5.04 2.85 -23.04
CA ASN A 69 -6.36 3.44 -22.89
C ASN A 69 -6.30 4.60 -21.88
N MET A 70 -6.93 5.72 -22.22
CA MET A 70 -7.17 6.80 -21.28
C MET A 70 -8.19 6.33 -20.25
N LEU A 71 -7.75 6.12 -19.00
CA LEU A 71 -8.62 5.71 -17.89
C LEU A 71 -9.35 6.90 -17.25
N GLY A 72 -8.85 8.13 -17.45
CA GLY A 72 -9.42 9.33 -16.88
C GLY A 72 -8.39 10.35 -16.42
N LYS A 73 -8.79 11.16 -15.44
CA LYS A 73 -7.91 12.14 -14.80
C LYS A 73 -7.82 11.86 -13.30
N ARG A 74 -6.68 12.21 -12.72
CA ARG A 74 -6.42 12.08 -11.29
C ARG A 74 -5.94 13.42 -10.73
N LEU A 75 -6.65 13.93 -9.74
CA LEU A 75 -6.17 15.01 -8.88
C LEU A 75 -5.19 14.43 -7.86
N ILE A 76 -3.98 14.96 -7.82
CA ILE A 76 -2.93 14.58 -6.87
C ILE A 76 -2.60 15.80 -6.04
N CYS A 77 -2.80 15.69 -4.73
CA CYS A 77 -2.54 16.74 -3.76
C CYS A 77 -1.48 16.28 -2.77
N ARG A 78 -0.47 17.12 -2.52
CA ARG A 78 0.68 16.81 -1.68
C ARG A 78 0.87 17.88 -0.60
N THR A 79 1.16 17.44 0.62
CA THR A 79 1.53 18.33 1.73
C THR A 79 2.84 19.07 1.45
N LYS A 80 3.06 20.21 2.14
CA LYS A 80 4.26 21.04 1.95
C LYS A 80 5.58 20.28 2.19
N ASN A 81 5.61 19.38 3.16
CA ASN A 81 6.77 18.52 3.45
C ASN A 81 6.85 17.28 2.56
N GLY A 82 5.88 17.06 1.67
CA GLY A 82 5.84 15.95 0.73
C GLY A 82 5.52 14.59 1.32
N THR A 83 5.26 14.48 2.63
CA THR A 83 5.09 13.17 3.31
C THR A 83 3.69 12.59 3.18
N ARG A 84 2.67 13.37 2.83
CA ARG A 84 1.31 12.90 2.63
C ARG A 84 0.78 13.28 1.27
N LEU A 85 0.01 12.36 0.65
CA LEU A 85 -0.72 12.61 -0.58
C LEU A 85 -2.18 12.23 -0.39
N ALA A 86 -3.06 13.05 -0.97
CA ALA A 86 -4.45 12.70 -1.21
C ALA A 86 -4.66 12.70 -2.73
N GLN A 87 -5.20 11.62 -3.27
CA GLN A 87 -5.39 11.45 -4.70
C GLN A 87 -6.84 11.06 -4.97
N LEU A 88 -7.52 11.82 -5.81
CA LEU A 88 -8.88 11.49 -6.25
C LEU A 88 -8.89 11.26 -7.74
N SER A 89 -9.29 10.07 -8.16
CA SER A 89 -9.53 9.72 -9.56
C SER A 89 -11.02 9.68 -9.86
N GLY A 90 -11.34 9.34 -11.09
CA GLY A 90 -12.73 9.16 -11.49
C GLY A 90 -13.50 8.10 -10.67
N ARG A 91 -12.82 7.15 -10.02
CA ARG A 91 -13.48 6.01 -9.35
C ARG A 91 -12.93 5.69 -7.97
N PHE A 92 -11.86 6.31 -7.52
CA PHE A 92 -11.27 5.99 -6.21
C PHE A 92 -10.62 7.19 -5.55
N LEU A 93 -10.55 7.13 -4.23
CA LEU A 93 -9.73 7.96 -3.37
C LEU A 93 -8.54 7.13 -2.88
N ALA A 94 -7.32 7.67 -3.01
CA ALA A 94 -6.14 7.11 -2.38
C ALA A 94 -5.52 8.11 -1.41
N VAL A 95 -5.15 7.64 -0.23
CA VAL A 95 -4.46 8.41 0.80
C VAL A 95 -3.12 7.74 1.07
N ASN A 96 -2.04 8.47 0.84
CA ASN A 96 -0.69 7.97 1.01
C ASN A 96 0.00 8.67 2.18
N GLN A 97 0.73 7.90 2.96
CA GLN A 97 1.65 8.38 3.98
C GLN A 97 3.04 7.83 3.69
N LEU A 98 3.96 8.72 3.31
CA LEU A 98 5.36 8.39 3.13
C LEU A 98 6.09 8.46 4.47
N GLN A 99 7.31 7.95 4.49
CA GLN A 99 8.20 8.07 5.64
C GLN A 99 8.44 9.54 6.05
N PRO A 100 8.47 9.88 7.36
CA PRO A 100 8.26 8.98 8.50
C PRO A 100 6.78 8.60 8.68
N TYR A 101 6.53 7.34 9.03
CA TYR A 101 5.18 6.85 9.30
C TYR A 101 4.74 7.24 10.72
N PRO A 102 3.64 7.98 10.89
CA PRO A 102 3.24 8.54 12.17
C PRO A 102 2.56 7.55 13.11
N GLY A 103 2.21 6.35 12.60
CA GLY A 103 1.41 5.35 13.32
C GLY A 103 -0.04 5.32 12.84
N TRP A 104 -0.65 4.14 13.02
CA TRP A 104 -2.05 3.90 12.62
C TRP A 104 -3.04 4.68 13.47
N GLU A 105 -2.97 4.48 14.78
CA GLU A 105 -3.89 5.08 15.74
C GLU A 105 -3.55 6.56 16.02
N GLU A 106 -2.29 6.93 15.84
CA GLU A 106 -1.78 8.25 16.10
C GLU A 106 -2.23 9.29 15.06
N ALA A 107 -2.32 8.89 13.78
CA ALA A 107 -2.68 9.83 12.73
C ALA A 107 -3.19 9.21 11.42
N TYR A 108 -2.67 8.06 10.96
CA TYR A 108 -2.91 7.66 9.58
C TYR A 108 -4.37 7.27 9.33
N ARG A 109 -5.00 6.51 10.24
CA ARG A 109 -6.43 6.16 10.15
C ARG A 109 -7.31 7.42 10.04
N ASP A 110 -7.09 8.37 10.93
CA ASP A 110 -7.91 9.58 10.98
C ASP A 110 -7.68 10.46 9.73
N THR A 111 -6.47 10.46 9.17
CA THR A 111 -6.18 11.12 7.89
C THR A 111 -7.01 10.51 6.75
N ILE A 112 -7.12 9.18 6.67
CA ILE A 112 -7.95 8.49 5.68
C ILE A 112 -9.42 8.90 5.82
N LEU A 113 -9.95 8.83 7.03
CA LEU A 113 -11.35 9.16 7.31
C LEU A 113 -11.66 10.63 7.01
N ALA A 114 -10.76 11.55 7.36
CA ALA A 114 -10.91 12.96 7.05
C ALA A 114 -10.95 13.21 5.52
N ARG A 115 -10.10 12.55 4.74
CA ARG A 115 -10.12 12.70 3.28
C ARG A 115 -11.39 12.14 2.65
N LEU A 116 -11.91 11.01 3.14
CA LEU A 116 -13.22 10.51 2.68
C LEU A 116 -14.33 11.51 3.03
N SER A 117 -14.35 12.03 4.26
CA SER A 117 -15.34 13.02 4.71
C SER A 117 -15.32 14.29 3.85
N ASP A 118 -14.12 14.75 3.43
CA ASP A 118 -13.99 15.87 2.51
C ASP A 118 -14.64 15.57 1.15
N VAL A 119 -14.38 14.39 0.59
CA VAL A 119 -14.98 13.96 -0.69
C VAL A 119 -16.49 13.89 -0.56
N GLU A 120 -17.02 13.30 0.52
CA GLU A 120 -18.47 13.20 0.75
C GLU A 120 -19.15 14.56 0.96
N SER A 121 -18.47 15.49 1.61
CA SER A 121 -18.99 16.84 1.84
C SER A 121 -19.17 17.63 0.54
N GLU A 122 -18.28 17.43 -0.43
CA GLU A 122 -18.29 18.14 -1.71
C GLU A 122 -19.10 17.41 -2.80
N LEU A 123 -19.05 16.07 -2.81
CA LEU A 123 -19.58 15.26 -3.91
C LEU A 123 -20.75 14.37 -3.52
N GLY A 124 -21.09 14.32 -2.22
CA GLY A 124 -22.06 13.38 -1.66
C GLY A 124 -21.46 12.02 -1.31
N ALA A 125 -22.14 11.30 -0.44
CA ALA A 125 -21.72 9.95 -0.02
C ALA A 125 -21.82 8.97 -1.20
N MET A 126 -20.77 8.16 -1.40
CA MET A 126 -20.70 7.16 -2.45
C MET A 126 -20.49 5.77 -1.83
N PRO A 127 -21.23 4.75 -2.26
CA PRO A 127 -21.00 3.39 -1.80
C PRO A 127 -19.59 2.92 -2.17
N ILE A 128 -19.00 2.08 -1.29
CA ILE A 128 -17.67 1.51 -1.47
C ILE A 128 -17.81 0.06 -1.93
N ARG A 129 -17.07 -0.34 -2.96
CA ARG A 129 -17.02 -1.72 -3.47
C ARG A 129 -15.70 -2.44 -3.20
N ARG A 130 -14.60 -1.66 -2.99
CA ARG A 130 -13.27 -2.21 -2.71
C ARG A 130 -12.48 -1.26 -1.83
N THR A 131 -11.70 -1.83 -0.91
CA THR A 131 -10.65 -1.10 -0.19
C THR A 131 -9.35 -1.88 -0.23
N GLY A 132 -8.22 -1.18 -0.28
CA GLY A 132 -6.89 -1.74 -0.11
C GLY A 132 -6.15 -0.99 0.99
N LEU A 133 -5.55 -1.72 1.92
CA LEU A 133 -4.64 -1.16 2.92
C LEU A 133 -3.27 -1.79 2.72
N ARG A 134 -2.34 -1.04 2.14
CA ARG A 134 -1.04 -1.49 1.68
C ARG A 134 0.08 -0.79 2.42
N TYR A 135 1.10 -1.55 2.83
CA TYR A 135 2.32 -1.01 3.40
C TYR A 135 3.52 -1.57 2.66
N ILE A 136 4.31 -0.66 2.10
CA ILE A 136 5.56 -0.96 1.41
C ILE A 136 6.69 -0.78 2.43
N ASN A 137 7.30 -1.90 2.84
CA ASN A 137 8.39 -1.91 3.80
C ASN A 137 9.72 -2.08 3.05
N LYS A 138 10.65 -1.15 3.25
CA LYS A 138 12.03 -1.28 2.78
C LYS A 138 12.91 -1.72 3.93
N ILE A 139 13.31 -2.98 3.90
CA ILE A 139 14.04 -3.64 4.97
C ILE A 139 15.51 -3.70 4.60
N GLU A 140 16.36 -3.12 5.45
CA GLU A 140 17.81 -3.21 5.34
C GLU A 140 18.31 -4.44 6.10
N VAL A 141 19.12 -5.25 5.43
CA VAL A 141 19.78 -6.45 5.97
C VAL A 141 21.30 -6.23 5.91
N PRO A 142 22.01 -6.14 7.06
CA PRO A 142 23.46 -5.91 7.11
C PRO A 142 24.22 -7.24 6.91
N GLU A 143 23.99 -7.89 5.80
CA GLU A 143 24.60 -9.16 5.44
C GLU A 143 24.65 -9.29 3.92
N ASN A 144 25.81 -9.63 3.39
CA ASN A 144 26.01 -9.88 1.97
C ASN A 144 27.09 -10.96 1.79
N PRO A 145 26.76 -12.17 1.24
CA PRO A 145 25.43 -12.60 0.82
C PRO A 145 24.49 -12.88 1.99
N VAL A 146 23.20 -12.64 1.77
CA VAL A 146 22.18 -12.79 2.81
C VAL A 146 21.81 -14.25 3.06
N LYS A 147 21.80 -14.66 4.32
CA LYS A 147 21.16 -15.89 4.78
C LYS A 147 19.72 -15.56 5.16
N TRP A 148 18.82 -15.72 4.20
CA TRP A 148 17.43 -15.23 4.28
C TRP A 148 16.68 -15.78 5.49
N GLU A 149 16.91 -17.03 5.86
CA GLU A 149 16.35 -17.70 7.02
C GLU A 149 16.68 -17.05 8.37
N ASN A 150 17.74 -16.22 8.43
CA ASN A 150 18.08 -15.48 9.63
C ASN A 150 17.21 -14.22 9.81
N TRP A 151 16.61 -13.74 8.74
CA TRP A 151 15.93 -12.44 8.70
C TRP A 151 14.43 -12.56 8.44
N PHE A 152 14.02 -13.59 7.69
CA PHE A 152 12.64 -13.79 7.26
C PHE A 152 12.16 -15.19 7.57
N ASN A 153 10.89 -15.32 7.99
CA ASN A 153 10.21 -16.57 8.29
C ASN A 153 9.53 -17.19 7.05
N PHE A 154 10.10 -17.03 5.86
CA PHE A 154 9.62 -17.71 4.67
C PHE A 154 10.71 -18.54 4.03
N ALA A 155 10.32 -19.68 3.46
CA ALA A 155 11.22 -20.52 2.70
C ALA A 155 11.15 -20.13 1.22
N LEU A 156 12.31 -19.91 0.61
CA LEU A 156 12.39 -19.73 -0.83
C LEU A 156 12.28 -21.09 -1.52
N PRO A 157 11.27 -21.31 -2.40
CA PRO A 157 10.99 -22.61 -3.00
C PRO A 157 11.93 -22.92 -4.19
N PHE A 158 13.24 -22.95 -3.96
CA PHE A 158 14.20 -23.34 -5.00
C PHE A 158 15.15 -24.40 -4.45
N PRO A 159 15.60 -25.35 -5.31
CA PRO A 159 16.59 -26.35 -4.91
C PRO A 159 17.93 -25.67 -4.60
N LYS A 160 18.52 -25.98 -3.45
CA LYS A 160 19.88 -25.53 -3.11
C LYS A 160 20.88 -26.29 -3.99
N LEU A 161 21.49 -25.60 -4.93
CA LEU A 161 22.61 -26.11 -5.67
C LEU A 161 23.88 -25.93 -4.85
N GLU A 162 24.77 -26.92 -4.87
CA GLU A 162 26.04 -26.86 -4.13
C GLU A 162 26.83 -25.59 -4.53
N LYS A 163 27.27 -24.82 -3.55
CA LYS A 163 28.02 -23.55 -3.71
C LYS A 163 27.27 -22.44 -4.48
N SER A 164 25.95 -22.55 -4.67
CA SER A 164 25.17 -21.46 -5.27
C SER A 164 24.74 -20.43 -4.22
N LEU A 165 24.75 -19.16 -4.64
CA LEU A 165 24.24 -18.04 -3.85
C LEU A 165 23.07 -17.41 -4.60
N LEU A 166 22.01 -17.06 -3.87
CA LEU A 166 20.88 -16.32 -4.44
C LEU A 166 21.26 -14.83 -4.55
N SER A 167 21.35 -14.32 -5.78
CA SER A 167 21.71 -12.92 -6.03
C SER A 167 20.52 -11.98 -5.98
N ASN A 168 19.38 -12.41 -6.50
CA ASN A 168 18.13 -11.69 -6.43
C ASN A 168 16.92 -12.64 -6.49
N PHE A 169 15.77 -12.16 -6.03
CA PHE A 169 14.49 -12.87 -6.16
C PHE A 169 13.33 -11.90 -6.20
N GLN A 170 12.25 -12.38 -6.77
CA GLN A 170 10.94 -11.74 -6.69
C GLN A 170 9.89 -12.82 -6.42
N MET A 171 9.05 -12.58 -5.41
CA MET A 171 7.91 -13.44 -5.07
C MET A 171 6.64 -12.61 -5.09
N HIS A 172 5.60 -13.18 -5.66
CA HIS A 172 4.24 -12.64 -5.62
C HIS A 172 3.27 -13.78 -5.36
N PHE A 173 2.39 -13.60 -4.40
CA PHE A 173 1.30 -14.54 -4.12
C PHE A 173 0.16 -13.86 -3.37
N GLU A 174 -1.00 -14.51 -3.36
CA GLU A 174 -2.19 -14.06 -2.66
C GLU A 174 -2.62 -15.10 -1.63
N GLN A 175 -3.07 -14.64 -0.47
CA GLN A 175 -3.65 -15.47 0.58
C GLN A 175 -5.09 -15.03 0.82
N ILE A 176 -6.02 -15.97 0.78
CA ILE A 176 -7.42 -15.68 1.08
C ILE A 176 -7.59 -15.56 2.59
N LEU A 177 -8.14 -14.46 3.02
CA LEU A 177 -8.45 -14.17 4.41
C LEU A 177 -9.96 -14.28 4.67
N PRO A 178 -10.40 -14.46 5.94
CA PRO A 178 -11.82 -14.44 6.27
C PRO A 178 -12.49 -13.10 5.90
N GLY A 179 -13.77 -13.15 5.54
CA GLY A 179 -14.61 -11.98 5.35
C GLY A 179 -14.35 -11.21 4.07
N GLU A 180 -14.24 -11.93 2.95
CA GLU A 180 -14.07 -11.36 1.60
C GLU A 180 -12.80 -10.52 1.48
N GLN A 181 -11.76 -10.89 2.22
CA GLN A 181 -10.46 -10.24 2.18
C GLN A 181 -9.41 -11.15 1.56
N LYS A 182 -8.40 -10.53 0.98
CA LYS A 182 -7.16 -11.22 0.58
C LYS A 182 -5.95 -10.39 0.99
N LEU A 183 -4.87 -11.07 1.30
CA LEU A 183 -3.55 -10.49 1.48
C LEU A 183 -2.75 -10.74 0.20
N VAL A 184 -2.33 -9.67 -0.46
CA VAL A 184 -1.37 -9.71 -1.57
C VAL A 184 0.01 -9.44 -1.02
N VAL A 185 0.96 -10.32 -1.34
CA VAL A 185 2.34 -10.24 -0.88
C VAL A 185 3.27 -10.09 -2.06
N HIS A 186 4.05 -9.03 -2.08
CA HIS A 186 5.21 -8.85 -2.94
C HIS A 186 6.47 -8.80 -2.08
N CYS A 187 7.41 -9.68 -2.35
CA CYS A 187 8.71 -9.67 -1.69
C CYS A 187 9.81 -9.67 -2.76
N VAL A 188 10.62 -8.60 -2.79
CA VAL A 188 11.61 -8.37 -3.84
C VAL A 188 12.93 -7.97 -3.21
N SER A 189 14.01 -8.67 -3.58
CA SER A 189 15.36 -8.20 -3.27
C SER A 189 15.73 -7.03 -4.18
N LEU A 190 16.34 -6.00 -3.60
CA LEU A 190 16.89 -4.88 -4.38
C LEU A 190 18.40 -5.07 -4.62
N PRO A 191 18.96 -4.33 -5.59
CA PRO A 191 20.41 -4.32 -5.78
C PRO A 191 21.16 -4.01 -4.50
N GLN A 192 22.24 -4.72 -4.27
CA GLN A 192 23.10 -4.57 -3.10
C GLN A 192 23.88 -3.25 -3.15
N SER A 193 24.22 -2.73 -1.98
CA SER A 193 25.08 -1.55 -1.84
C SER A 193 26.11 -1.80 -0.73
N GLY A 194 27.35 -2.09 -1.13
CA GLY A 194 28.41 -2.51 -0.19
C GLY A 194 28.02 -3.79 0.54
N ASP A 195 28.13 -3.77 1.86
CA ASP A 195 27.79 -4.90 2.75
C ASP A 195 26.29 -4.95 3.12
N LEU A 196 25.48 -4.07 2.54
CA LEU A 196 24.06 -3.96 2.80
C LEU A 196 23.25 -4.59 1.68
N SER A 197 22.26 -5.38 2.05
CA SER A 197 21.21 -5.87 1.18
C SER A 197 19.87 -5.25 1.55
N PHE A 198 19.00 -5.07 0.57
CA PHE A 198 17.68 -4.49 0.77
C PHE A 198 16.60 -5.40 0.24
N VAL A 199 15.49 -5.44 0.96
CA VAL A 199 14.28 -6.17 0.57
C VAL A 199 13.08 -5.23 0.66
N ILE A 200 12.27 -5.25 -0.37
CA ILE A 200 10.91 -4.71 -0.28
C ILE A 200 9.99 -5.85 0.17
N LEU A 201 9.34 -5.68 1.29
CA LEU A 201 8.22 -6.50 1.73
C LEU A 201 6.96 -5.62 1.65
N ASP A 202 6.17 -5.86 0.62
CA ASP A 202 4.97 -5.12 0.28
C ASP A 202 3.77 -6.00 0.56
N LEU A 203 2.91 -5.54 1.47
CA LEU A 203 1.75 -6.25 1.97
C LEU A 203 0.51 -5.39 1.71
N ASP A 204 -0.47 -5.94 1.00
CA ASP A 204 -1.74 -5.26 0.71
C ASP A 204 -2.92 -6.13 1.14
N VAL A 205 -3.71 -5.66 2.11
CA VAL A 205 -4.95 -6.30 2.51
C VAL A 205 -6.10 -5.66 1.76
N ILE A 206 -6.68 -6.42 0.85
CA ILE A 206 -7.76 -5.99 -0.02
C ILE A 206 -9.07 -6.62 0.45
N TRP A 207 -10.11 -5.79 0.62
CA TRP A 207 -11.50 -6.21 0.64
C TRP A 207 -12.18 -5.82 -0.66
N GLU A 208 -12.96 -6.71 -1.25
CA GLU A 208 -13.79 -6.45 -2.42
C GLU A 208 -15.07 -7.26 -2.31
N GLY A 209 -16.23 -6.58 -2.46
CA GLY A 209 -17.52 -7.23 -2.26
C GLY A 209 -18.68 -6.44 -2.84
N GLN A 210 -19.88 -6.78 -2.41
CA GLN A 210 -21.07 -6.00 -2.75
C GLN A 210 -20.93 -4.57 -2.21
N PRO A 211 -21.41 -3.55 -2.92
CA PRO A 211 -21.31 -2.17 -2.47
C PRO A 211 -21.91 -1.96 -1.08
N ILE A 212 -21.17 -1.30 -0.22
CA ILE A 212 -21.59 -0.97 1.14
C ILE A 212 -21.57 0.55 1.36
N PRO A 213 -22.35 1.09 2.31
CA PRO A 213 -22.28 2.50 2.67
C PRO A 213 -20.86 2.91 3.12
N SER A 214 -20.42 4.10 2.74
CA SER A 214 -19.12 4.65 3.15
C SER A 214 -18.96 4.78 4.67
N ALA A 215 -20.05 4.91 5.41
CA ALA A 215 -20.06 4.89 6.87
C ALA A 215 -19.50 3.59 7.49
N GLU A 216 -19.43 2.49 6.73
CA GLU A 216 -18.79 1.23 7.15
C GLU A 216 -17.26 1.24 6.98
N LEU A 217 -16.68 2.26 6.35
CA LEU A 217 -15.23 2.33 6.13
C LEU A 217 -14.41 2.16 7.41
N PRO A 218 -14.73 2.82 8.54
CA PRO A 218 -13.92 2.65 9.76
C PRO A 218 -13.79 1.19 10.19
N ARG A 219 -14.88 0.41 10.07
CA ARG A 219 -14.90 -1.02 10.38
C ARG A 219 -14.08 -1.83 9.38
N LEU A 220 -14.14 -1.51 8.09
CA LEU A 220 -13.32 -2.17 7.07
C LEU A 220 -11.84 -1.94 7.30
N LEU A 221 -11.44 -0.71 7.64
CA LEU A 221 -10.06 -0.36 7.92
C LEU A 221 -9.49 -1.14 9.12
N GLU A 222 -10.25 -1.28 10.21
CA GLU A 222 -9.80 -2.08 11.36
C GLU A 222 -9.70 -3.58 11.00
N ARG A 223 -10.62 -4.08 10.18
CA ARG A 223 -10.58 -5.46 9.67
C ARG A 223 -9.40 -5.71 8.73
N ALA A 224 -8.90 -4.70 8.04
CA ALA A 224 -7.72 -4.82 7.19
C ALA A 224 -6.42 -4.64 7.98
N HIS A 225 -6.36 -3.68 8.91
CA HIS A 225 -5.16 -3.36 9.67
C HIS A 225 -4.71 -4.51 10.58
N GLY A 226 -5.64 -5.22 11.24
CA GLY A 226 -5.32 -6.37 12.09
C GLY A 226 -4.55 -7.47 11.35
N PRO A 227 -5.11 -8.07 10.29
CA PRO A 227 -4.44 -9.06 9.46
C PRO A 227 -3.14 -8.54 8.84
N HIS A 228 -3.10 -7.28 8.37
CA HIS A 228 -1.88 -6.68 7.83
C HIS A 228 -0.73 -6.72 8.85
N ARG A 229 -0.98 -6.27 10.08
CA ARG A 229 0.02 -6.29 11.16
C ARG A 229 0.47 -7.71 11.50
N LEU A 230 -0.47 -8.65 11.60
CA LEU A 230 -0.15 -10.05 11.87
C LEU A 230 0.69 -10.67 10.75
N ALA A 231 0.41 -10.34 9.49
CA ALA A 231 1.19 -10.78 8.36
C ALA A 231 2.62 -10.23 8.45
N PHE A 232 2.80 -8.93 8.66
CA PHE A 232 4.14 -8.35 8.81
C PHE A 232 4.95 -9.08 9.89
N GLU A 233 4.37 -9.27 11.08
CA GLU A 233 5.02 -9.99 12.18
C GLU A 233 5.34 -11.46 11.83
N ALA A 234 4.48 -12.12 11.07
CA ALA A 234 4.71 -13.49 10.65
C ALA A 234 5.88 -13.65 9.65
N TYR A 235 6.10 -12.64 8.80
CA TYR A 235 7.16 -12.69 7.78
C TYR A 235 8.56 -12.38 8.31
N ILE A 236 8.71 -11.72 9.46
CA ILE A 236 9.99 -11.28 9.99
C ILE A 236 10.43 -12.12 11.20
N THR A 237 11.75 -12.28 11.40
CA THR A 237 12.34 -12.92 12.57
C THR A 237 12.54 -11.94 13.72
N ASP A 238 12.84 -12.47 14.93
CA ASP A 238 13.20 -11.65 16.08
C ASP A 238 14.43 -10.76 15.82
N LYS A 239 15.36 -11.24 15.01
CA LYS A 239 16.55 -10.48 14.61
C LYS A 239 16.20 -9.19 13.85
N LEU A 240 15.18 -9.21 13.00
CA LEU A 240 14.66 -7.99 12.35
C LEU A 240 13.89 -7.12 13.33
N ARG A 241 13.07 -7.70 14.21
CA ARG A 241 12.35 -6.95 15.25
C ARG A 241 13.28 -6.15 16.13
N GLU A 242 14.37 -6.77 16.60
CA GLU A 242 15.41 -6.09 17.39
C GLU A 242 16.05 -4.93 16.63
N ARG A 243 16.23 -5.07 15.30
CA ARG A 243 16.79 -4.01 14.47
C ARG A 243 15.87 -2.78 14.37
N PHE A 244 14.57 -3.00 14.27
CA PHE A 244 13.59 -1.91 14.19
C PHE A 244 13.42 -1.18 15.54
N ASP A 245 13.84 -1.78 16.64
CA ASP A 245 13.83 -1.18 17.99
C ASP A 245 15.14 -0.49 18.38
N LYS A 246 16.25 -0.67 17.61
CA LYS A 246 17.53 0.00 17.89
C LYS A 246 17.42 1.51 17.66
N GLU A 247 18.12 2.27 18.50
CA GLU A 247 18.35 3.69 18.26
C GLU A 247 19.24 3.87 17.01
N SER A 248 18.83 4.81 16.14
CA SER A 248 19.55 5.16 14.90
C SER A 248 20.77 6.00 15.23
#